data_a842e4012a8bf04c3f45673621661c4b
#
_entry.id   a842e4012a8bf04c3f45673621661c4b
#
_cell.length_a   1.000
_cell.length_b   1.000
_cell.length_c   1.000
_cell.angle_alpha   90.00
_cell.angle_beta   90.00
_cell.angle_gamma   90.00
#
_symmetry.space_group_name_H-M   'P 1'
#
loop_
_entity.id
_entity.type
_entity.pdbx_description
1 polymer ?
#
loop_
_entity_poly.entity_id
_entity_poly.type
_entity_poly.pdbx_seq_one_letter_code
_entity_poly.pdbx_strand_id
1 'polypeptide(L)'
;ENIKEIIDFSEYDNENKGAYKGSLLTRIESLTNGINGLIFSQEELSNQQLFDSNVIVDLSRVGSSETKSLIMGVLVLKLQEYRMSQADMNSSLRHLTVLEEAHNLLKRTSTEQVSESSNLIGKSVEMLANSIAEMRTYGEGFIIADQAPGLLDLSVIRNTNTKIIMRLPDWSDRELVGKSANLNDDQILELARLPKGVAAVYQNEWIQPVLCKVDKFDDGGEVYQYREELEIESSSAPELYLTISKFLTGNQTIEQIDLEKIEQDLFKAPISGKTIYQVLNLLRQQVYEVDMVKIAPIISNFYPSLLNKAREAEKKNSDKKSITSDIVNEFNKVVEGPVTQQVRLNIIQAILTQLYVNELKNNASLEEWRQQGGLL
;
A
#
# COMPACT_ATOMS: atom_id res chain seq x y z
N GLU A 1 -22.12 -8.86 1.16
CA GLU A 1 -23.58 -9.09 1.07
C GLU A 1 -24.00 -9.31 -0.38
N ASN A 2 -23.70 -8.42 -1.32
CA ASN A 2 -24.09 -8.51 -2.74
C ASN A 2 -23.69 -9.83 -3.43
N ILE A 3 -22.52 -10.39 -3.12
CA ILE A 3 -22.06 -11.64 -3.75
C ILE A 3 -22.89 -12.85 -3.29
N LYS A 4 -23.31 -12.87 -2.01
CA LYS A 4 -24.21 -13.92 -1.51
C LYS A 4 -25.55 -13.88 -2.25
N GLU A 5 -26.10 -12.69 -2.41
CA GLU A 5 -27.35 -12.49 -3.12
C GLU A 5 -27.26 -12.88 -4.60
N ILE A 6 -26.16 -12.48 -5.30
CA ILE A 6 -25.95 -12.86 -6.71
C ILE A 6 -25.87 -14.38 -6.86
N ILE A 7 -25.18 -15.09 -5.97
CA ILE A 7 -25.10 -16.55 -6.03
C ILE A 7 -26.48 -17.17 -5.73
N ASP A 8 -27.24 -16.61 -4.78
CA ASP A 8 -28.56 -17.12 -4.44
C ASP A 8 -29.56 -16.97 -5.60
N PHE A 9 -29.48 -15.89 -6.36
CA PHE A 9 -30.31 -15.64 -7.54
C PHE A 9 -29.81 -16.30 -8.82
N SER A 10 -28.62 -16.94 -8.81
CA SER A 10 -28.11 -17.65 -9.97
C SER A 10 -28.92 -18.92 -10.27
N GLU A 11 -28.85 -19.41 -11.50
CA GLU A 11 -29.56 -20.63 -11.96
C GLU A 11 -28.84 -21.94 -11.57
N TYR A 12 -27.76 -21.89 -10.80
CA TYR A 12 -27.06 -23.09 -10.34
C TYR A 12 -27.90 -23.88 -9.32
N ASP A 13 -27.65 -25.19 -9.25
CA ASP A 13 -28.25 -26.05 -8.23
C ASP A 13 -27.71 -25.73 -6.82
N ASN A 14 -28.41 -26.20 -5.78
CA ASN A 14 -28.09 -25.86 -4.39
C ASN A 14 -26.72 -26.39 -3.95
N GLU A 15 -26.23 -27.47 -4.50
CA GLU A 15 -24.93 -28.05 -4.17
C GLU A 15 -23.80 -27.19 -4.74
N ASN A 16 -23.90 -26.79 -6.01
CA ASN A 16 -22.98 -25.89 -6.65
C ASN A 16 -23.00 -24.49 -6.04
N LYS A 17 -24.19 -23.96 -5.69
CA LYS A 17 -24.31 -22.70 -4.92
C LYS A 17 -23.55 -22.74 -3.60
N GLY A 18 -23.66 -23.86 -2.87
CA GLY A 18 -22.93 -24.07 -1.61
C GLY A 18 -21.42 -24.07 -1.79
N ALA A 19 -20.93 -24.78 -2.82
CA ALA A 19 -19.51 -24.83 -3.14
C ALA A 19 -18.95 -23.47 -3.57
N TYR A 20 -19.66 -22.74 -4.44
CA TYR A 20 -19.28 -21.39 -4.87
C TYR A 20 -19.29 -20.38 -3.73
N LYS A 21 -20.32 -20.41 -2.86
CA LYS A 21 -20.36 -19.58 -1.66
C LYS A 21 -19.15 -19.83 -0.77
N GLY A 22 -18.87 -21.10 -0.44
CA GLY A 22 -17.76 -21.46 0.43
C GLY A 22 -16.41 -20.97 -0.16
N SER A 23 -16.16 -21.25 -1.43
CA SER A 23 -14.90 -20.88 -2.07
C SER A 23 -14.74 -19.37 -2.26
N LEU A 24 -15.73 -18.67 -2.82
CA LEU A 24 -15.66 -17.25 -3.13
C LEU A 24 -15.66 -16.39 -1.85
N LEU A 25 -16.54 -16.69 -0.89
CA LEU A 25 -16.61 -15.92 0.36
C LEU A 25 -15.32 -16.05 1.16
N THR A 26 -14.78 -17.26 1.29
CA THR A 26 -13.51 -17.46 2.01
C THR A 26 -12.38 -16.67 1.38
N ARG A 27 -12.29 -16.63 0.04
CA ARG A 27 -11.29 -15.83 -0.67
C ARG A 27 -11.47 -14.33 -0.44
N ILE A 28 -12.71 -13.83 -0.53
CA ILE A 28 -13.00 -12.41 -0.29
C ILE A 28 -12.75 -12.04 1.17
N GLU A 29 -13.17 -12.88 2.13
CA GLU A 29 -12.88 -12.68 3.53
C GLU A 29 -11.38 -12.64 3.81
N SER A 30 -10.57 -13.46 3.10
CA SER A 30 -9.11 -13.40 3.21
C SER A 30 -8.51 -12.09 2.73
N LEU A 31 -9.15 -11.41 1.77
CA LEU A 31 -8.73 -10.09 1.27
C LEU A 31 -9.16 -8.94 2.20
N THR A 32 -10.19 -9.14 3.01
CA THR A 32 -10.71 -8.12 3.93
C THR A 32 -10.15 -8.24 5.35
N ASN A 33 -9.38 -9.28 5.64
CA ASN A 33 -8.81 -9.53 6.95
C ASN A 33 -7.33 -9.16 7.04
N GLY A 34 -6.89 -8.75 8.23
CA GLY A 34 -5.48 -8.45 8.53
C GLY A 34 -4.91 -7.32 7.66
N ILE A 35 -3.69 -7.47 7.20
CA ILE A 35 -2.98 -6.49 6.34
C ILE A 35 -3.71 -6.30 5.00
N ASN A 36 -4.26 -7.37 4.43
CA ASN A 36 -5.00 -7.27 3.17
C ASN A 36 -6.22 -6.35 3.29
N GLY A 37 -6.94 -6.38 4.41
CA GLY A 37 -8.07 -5.50 4.65
C GLY A 37 -7.72 -4.01 4.75
N LEU A 38 -6.44 -3.66 4.93
CA LEU A 38 -5.96 -2.28 4.85
C LEU A 38 -5.71 -1.85 3.39
N ILE A 39 -5.40 -2.80 2.52
CA ILE A 39 -5.17 -2.55 1.09
C ILE A 39 -6.52 -2.48 0.34
N PHE A 40 -7.41 -3.44 0.61
CA PHE A 40 -8.73 -3.52 -0.01
C PHE A 40 -9.79 -2.85 0.89
N SER A 41 -9.67 -1.54 1.08
CA SER A 41 -10.58 -0.71 1.86
C SER A 41 -11.57 0.05 0.96
N GLN A 42 -12.61 0.65 1.57
CA GLN A 42 -13.53 1.52 0.83
C GLN A 42 -12.92 2.87 0.47
N GLU A 43 -11.94 3.31 1.25
CA GLU A 43 -11.22 4.56 0.99
C GLU A 43 -10.03 4.24 0.10
N GLU A 44 -10.10 4.65 -1.15
CA GLU A 44 -9.05 4.46 -2.13
C GLU A 44 -8.35 5.78 -2.48
N LEU A 45 -7.09 5.69 -2.87
CA LEU A 45 -6.40 6.80 -3.49
C LEU A 45 -7.09 7.16 -4.80
N SER A 46 -7.23 8.45 -5.08
CA SER A 46 -7.81 8.89 -6.34
C SER A 46 -6.94 8.44 -7.52
N ASN A 47 -7.57 8.22 -8.67
CA ASN A 47 -6.85 7.84 -9.89
C ASN A 47 -5.81 8.90 -10.28
N GLN A 48 -6.09 10.18 -10.01
CA GLN A 48 -5.15 11.26 -10.26
C GLN A 48 -3.90 11.16 -9.36
N GLN A 49 -4.06 10.83 -8.09
CA GLN A 49 -2.94 10.62 -7.17
C GLN A 49 -2.09 9.41 -7.58
N LEU A 50 -2.73 8.33 -8.05
CA LEU A 50 -2.05 7.10 -8.44
C LEU A 50 -1.35 7.20 -9.80
N PHE A 51 -1.96 7.86 -10.79
CA PHE A 51 -1.57 7.72 -12.19
C PHE A 51 -1.14 9.02 -12.88
N ASP A 52 -1.26 10.18 -12.22
CA ASP A 52 -0.77 11.46 -12.74
C ASP A 52 0.36 12.06 -11.89
N SER A 53 0.83 11.31 -10.90
CA SER A 53 1.95 11.66 -10.02
C SER A 53 3.07 10.63 -10.11
N ASN A 54 4.27 10.97 -9.61
CA ASN A 54 5.35 10.00 -9.44
C ASN A 54 5.05 9.15 -8.21
N VAL A 55 4.67 7.90 -8.41
CA VAL A 55 4.25 6.97 -7.36
C VAL A 55 5.10 5.70 -7.39
N ILE A 56 5.50 5.22 -6.22
CA ILE A 56 6.11 3.90 -6.04
C ILE A 56 5.16 3.05 -5.22
N VAL A 57 4.70 1.93 -5.80
CA VAL A 57 3.88 0.94 -5.11
C VAL A 57 4.79 -0.19 -4.64
N ASP A 58 5.16 -0.17 -3.37
CA ASP A 58 6.00 -1.21 -2.77
C ASP A 58 5.17 -2.42 -2.34
N LEU A 59 5.35 -3.53 -3.04
CA LEU A 59 4.71 -4.82 -2.77
C LEU A 59 5.64 -5.81 -2.04
N SER A 60 6.83 -5.39 -1.60
CA SER A 60 7.82 -6.29 -0.96
C SER A 60 7.28 -6.94 0.32
N ARG A 61 6.42 -6.24 1.06
CA ARG A 61 5.83 -6.72 2.33
C ARG A 61 4.53 -7.52 2.16
N VAL A 62 4.03 -7.68 0.94
CA VAL A 62 2.87 -8.53 0.66
C VAL A 62 3.32 -10.00 0.66
N GLY A 63 2.81 -10.79 1.60
CA GLY A 63 3.32 -12.14 1.87
C GLY A 63 2.96 -13.21 0.83
N SER A 64 1.90 -13.00 0.02
CA SER A 64 1.42 -13.98 -0.97
C SER A 64 1.66 -13.49 -2.39
N SER A 65 2.17 -14.36 -3.25
CA SER A 65 2.34 -14.08 -4.68
C SER A 65 1.00 -13.86 -5.39
N GLU A 66 -0.05 -14.57 -4.96
CA GLU A 66 -1.40 -14.42 -5.48
C GLU A 66 -1.95 -13.02 -5.15
N THR A 67 -1.72 -12.54 -3.92
CA THR A 67 -2.13 -11.19 -3.51
C THR A 67 -1.35 -10.12 -4.26
N LYS A 68 -0.04 -10.31 -4.49
CA LYS A 68 0.77 -9.40 -5.33
C LYS A 68 0.21 -9.33 -6.75
N SER A 69 -0.04 -10.49 -7.38
CA SER A 69 -0.62 -10.56 -8.71
C SER A 69 -1.98 -9.86 -8.79
N LEU A 70 -2.82 -10.05 -7.78
CA LEU A 70 -4.13 -9.40 -7.70
C LEU A 70 -4.01 -7.88 -7.62
N ILE A 71 -3.14 -7.36 -6.74
CA ILE A 71 -2.93 -5.91 -6.59
C ILE A 71 -2.40 -5.32 -7.89
N MET A 72 -1.37 -5.94 -8.48
CA MET A 72 -0.81 -5.50 -9.76
C MET A 72 -1.87 -5.50 -10.87
N GLY A 73 -2.68 -6.56 -10.95
CA GLY A 73 -3.76 -6.68 -11.93
C GLY A 73 -4.83 -5.60 -11.77
N VAL A 74 -5.28 -5.36 -10.53
CA VAL A 74 -6.26 -4.30 -10.23
C VAL A 74 -5.71 -2.92 -10.58
N LEU A 75 -4.43 -2.64 -10.26
CA LEU A 75 -3.80 -1.36 -10.61
C LEU A 75 -3.71 -1.16 -12.13
N VAL A 76 -3.34 -2.19 -12.89
CA VAL A 76 -3.28 -2.11 -14.37
C VAL A 76 -4.68 -1.89 -14.97
N LEU A 77 -5.70 -2.57 -14.45
CA LEU A 77 -7.08 -2.36 -14.92
C LEU A 77 -7.61 -0.96 -14.58
N LYS A 78 -7.37 -0.48 -13.35
CA LYS A 78 -7.74 0.89 -12.96
C LYS A 78 -7.02 1.94 -13.82
N LEU A 79 -5.74 1.73 -14.09
CA LEU A 79 -4.97 2.59 -15.00
C LEU A 79 -5.59 2.61 -16.40
N GLN A 80 -5.93 1.44 -16.94
CA GLN A 80 -6.57 1.34 -18.26
C GLN A 80 -7.90 2.11 -18.30
N GLU A 81 -8.80 1.86 -17.36
CA GLU A 81 -10.08 2.56 -17.25
C GLU A 81 -9.89 4.07 -17.13
N TYR A 82 -8.94 4.50 -16.31
CA TYR A 82 -8.63 5.91 -16.13
C TYR A 82 -8.10 6.56 -17.40
N ARG A 83 -7.11 5.95 -18.07
CA ARG A 83 -6.57 6.48 -19.34
C ARG A 83 -7.63 6.52 -20.44
N MET A 84 -8.46 5.50 -20.55
CA MET A 84 -9.59 5.47 -21.52
C MET A 84 -10.60 6.60 -21.26
N SER A 85 -10.81 6.97 -19.99
CA SER A 85 -11.75 8.06 -19.65
C SER A 85 -11.19 9.47 -19.87
N GLN A 86 -9.86 9.63 -19.88
CA GLN A 86 -9.19 10.94 -19.87
C GLN A 86 -8.53 11.33 -21.18
N ALA A 87 -8.23 10.37 -22.06
CA ALA A 87 -7.37 10.62 -23.18
C ALA A 87 -8.10 10.51 -24.53
N ASP A 88 -7.76 11.44 -25.43
CA ASP A 88 -8.02 11.28 -26.85
C ASP A 88 -7.13 10.15 -27.42
N MET A 89 -7.63 9.41 -28.40
CA MET A 89 -6.84 8.41 -29.10
C MET A 89 -5.61 9.04 -29.78
N ASN A 90 -4.53 8.27 -29.87
CA ASN A 90 -3.24 8.68 -30.43
C ASN A 90 -2.54 9.82 -29.65
N SER A 91 -2.72 9.85 -28.36
CA SER A 91 -2.01 10.78 -27.48
C SER A 91 -0.49 10.51 -27.48
N SER A 92 0.29 11.59 -27.38
CA SER A 92 1.73 11.47 -27.11
C SER A 92 1.98 10.85 -25.73
N LEU A 93 3.19 10.30 -25.52
CA LEU A 93 3.58 9.74 -24.24
C LEU A 93 3.41 10.78 -23.12
N ARG A 94 2.63 10.47 -22.10
CA ARG A 94 2.33 11.32 -20.94
C ARG A 94 2.84 10.74 -19.64
N HIS A 95 2.79 9.42 -19.52
CA HIS A 95 3.13 8.71 -18.30
C HIS A 95 3.81 7.38 -18.62
N LEU A 96 4.58 6.87 -17.67
CA LEU A 96 5.33 5.64 -17.80
C LEU A 96 5.11 4.74 -16.58
N THR A 97 4.59 3.55 -16.82
CA THR A 97 4.42 2.52 -15.79
C THR A 97 5.56 1.53 -15.86
N VAL A 98 6.28 1.34 -14.75
CA VAL A 98 7.34 0.35 -14.61
C VAL A 98 6.82 -0.84 -13.82
N LEU A 99 6.87 -2.03 -14.41
CA LEU A 99 6.50 -3.30 -13.78
C LEU A 99 7.79 -4.09 -13.50
N GLU A 100 8.21 -4.14 -12.24
CA GLU A 100 9.30 -5.00 -11.80
C GLU A 100 8.79 -6.39 -11.42
N GLU A 101 9.61 -7.44 -11.69
CA GLU A 101 9.23 -8.85 -11.49
C GLU A 101 7.87 -9.15 -12.13
N ALA A 102 7.74 -8.73 -13.40
CA ALA A 102 6.48 -8.72 -14.12
C ALA A 102 5.86 -10.13 -14.28
N HIS A 103 6.67 -11.19 -14.12
CA HIS A 103 6.17 -12.57 -14.07
C HIS A 103 5.15 -12.80 -12.93
N ASN A 104 5.11 -11.95 -11.90
CA ASN A 104 4.06 -12.04 -10.88
C ASN A 104 2.67 -11.74 -11.47
N LEU A 105 2.58 -10.87 -12.46
CA LEU A 105 1.33 -10.49 -13.12
C LEU A 105 1.14 -11.23 -14.46
N LEU A 106 2.20 -11.30 -15.27
CA LEU A 106 2.17 -11.72 -16.67
C LEU A 106 2.81 -13.10 -16.85
N LYS A 107 2.53 -14.01 -15.92
CA LYS A 107 3.13 -15.34 -15.89
C LYS A 107 2.67 -16.21 -17.06
N ARG A 108 3.65 -16.84 -17.71
CA ARG A 108 3.40 -17.86 -18.71
C ARG A 108 2.59 -19.02 -18.13
N THR A 109 1.45 -19.32 -18.74
CA THR A 109 0.67 -20.51 -18.41
C THR A 109 1.05 -21.64 -19.37
N SER A 110 1.11 -22.87 -18.84
CA SER A 110 1.39 -24.04 -19.67
C SER A 110 0.31 -24.21 -20.73
N THR A 111 0.72 -24.39 -21.97
CA THR A 111 -0.15 -24.70 -23.10
C THR A 111 -0.63 -26.15 -23.11
N GLU A 112 -0.18 -26.97 -22.17
CA GLU A 112 -0.64 -28.34 -22.02
C GLU A 112 -2.09 -28.36 -21.55
N GLN A 113 -2.93 -29.00 -22.36
CA GLN A 113 -4.37 -29.19 -22.18
C GLN A 113 -4.69 -29.98 -20.91
N VAL A 114 -4.61 -29.37 -19.74
CA VAL A 114 -5.07 -29.98 -18.50
C VAL A 114 -6.09 -29.05 -17.85
N SER A 115 -7.37 -29.39 -18.04
CA SER A 115 -8.57 -28.78 -17.45
C SER A 115 -8.96 -27.36 -17.92
N GLU A 116 -10.27 -27.10 -18.00
CA GLU A 116 -10.86 -25.79 -18.34
C GLU A 116 -10.36 -24.61 -17.51
N SER A 117 -9.93 -24.87 -16.28
CA SER A 117 -9.41 -23.84 -15.37
C SER A 117 -8.04 -23.26 -15.79
N SER A 118 -7.15 -24.05 -16.40
CA SER A 118 -5.85 -23.56 -16.88
C SER A 118 -6.00 -22.65 -18.10
N ASN A 119 -7.04 -22.87 -18.91
CA ASN A 119 -7.35 -22.04 -20.05
C ASN A 119 -7.88 -20.63 -19.67
N LEU A 120 -8.58 -20.51 -18.55
CA LEU A 120 -9.07 -19.22 -18.04
C LEU A 120 -7.94 -18.31 -17.55
N ILE A 121 -6.95 -18.87 -16.84
CA ILE A 121 -5.79 -18.10 -16.35
C ILE A 121 -4.96 -17.60 -17.53
N GLY A 122 -4.69 -18.45 -18.52
CA GLY A 122 -3.95 -18.07 -19.72
C GLY A 122 -4.63 -16.95 -20.51
N LYS A 123 -5.94 -17.04 -20.68
CA LYS A 123 -6.73 -15.98 -21.32
C LYS A 123 -6.71 -14.67 -20.54
N SER A 124 -6.71 -14.72 -19.21
CA SER A 124 -6.62 -13.51 -18.37
C SER A 124 -5.28 -12.83 -18.51
N VAL A 125 -4.17 -13.58 -18.56
CA VAL A 125 -2.83 -13.02 -18.78
C VAL A 125 -2.70 -12.43 -20.19
N GLU A 126 -3.18 -13.13 -21.20
CA GLU A 126 -3.20 -12.62 -22.59
C GLU A 126 -4.03 -11.32 -22.68
N MET A 127 -5.18 -11.27 -22.01
CA MET A 127 -6.04 -10.09 -21.98
C MET A 127 -5.32 -8.90 -21.33
N LEU A 128 -4.60 -9.11 -20.22
CA LEU A 128 -3.79 -8.07 -19.56
C LEU A 128 -2.64 -7.61 -20.46
N ALA A 129 -1.94 -8.53 -21.13
CA ALA A 129 -0.86 -8.18 -22.06
C ALA A 129 -1.37 -7.35 -23.25
N ASN A 130 -2.54 -7.67 -23.76
CA ASN A 130 -3.20 -6.89 -24.82
C ASN A 130 -3.66 -5.52 -24.32
N SER A 131 -4.21 -5.44 -23.11
CA SER A 131 -4.57 -4.17 -22.47
C SER A 131 -3.37 -3.25 -22.30
N ILE A 132 -2.22 -3.77 -21.86
CA ILE A 132 -0.96 -3.03 -21.76
C ILE A 132 -0.52 -2.47 -23.13
N ALA A 133 -0.62 -3.29 -24.17
CA ALA A 133 -0.28 -2.87 -25.53
C ALA A 133 -1.23 -1.79 -26.08
N GLU A 134 -2.52 -1.87 -25.76
CA GLU A 134 -3.55 -0.92 -26.17
C GLU A 134 -3.37 0.46 -25.48
N MET A 135 -2.95 0.49 -24.22
CA MET A 135 -2.80 1.73 -23.46
C MET A 135 -1.81 2.72 -24.08
N ARG A 136 -0.91 2.26 -24.96
CA ARG A 136 -0.05 3.13 -25.78
C ARG A 136 -0.85 4.16 -26.55
N THR A 137 -2.03 3.80 -27.02
CA THR A 137 -2.92 4.70 -27.78
C THR A 137 -3.40 5.89 -26.95
N TYR A 138 -3.44 5.72 -25.64
CA TYR A 138 -3.86 6.75 -24.68
C TYR A 138 -2.67 7.50 -24.04
N GLY A 139 -1.44 7.32 -24.56
CA GLY A 139 -0.24 8.00 -24.07
C GLY A 139 0.39 7.37 -22.84
N GLU A 140 0.06 6.11 -22.53
CA GLU A 140 0.71 5.34 -21.46
C GLU A 140 1.81 4.45 -22.04
N GLY A 141 3.03 4.57 -21.49
CA GLY A 141 4.15 3.69 -21.82
C GLY A 141 4.37 2.66 -20.71
N PHE A 142 4.92 1.49 -21.09
CA PHE A 142 5.28 0.44 -20.13
C PHE A 142 6.74 0.05 -20.24
N ILE A 143 7.40 -0.07 -19.10
CA ILE A 143 8.68 -0.75 -18.96
C ILE A 143 8.43 -2.03 -18.17
N ILE A 144 8.72 -3.17 -18.78
CA ILE A 144 8.56 -4.49 -18.19
C ILE A 144 9.96 -5.00 -17.85
N ALA A 145 10.27 -5.11 -16.57
CA ALA A 145 11.56 -5.59 -16.07
C ALA A 145 11.40 -6.97 -15.42
N ASP A 146 12.23 -7.91 -15.84
CA ASP A 146 12.21 -9.26 -15.30
C ASP A 146 13.59 -9.91 -15.36
N GLN A 147 13.93 -10.75 -14.39
CA GLN A 147 15.18 -11.48 -14.33
C GLN A 147 15.11 -12.84 -15.03
N ALA A 148 13.90 -13.40 -15.21
CA ALA A 148 13.62 -14.69 -15.80
C ALA A 148 12.56 -14.58 -16.91
N PRO A 149 12.92 -14.05 -18.09
CA PRO A 149 11.97 -13.79 -19.17
C PRO A 149 11.23 -15.04 -19.67
N GLY A 150 11.75 -16.24 -19.45
CA GLY A 150 11.06 -17.50 -19.73
C GLY A 150 9.81 -17.74 -18.88
N LEU A 151 9.67 -17.03 -17.76
CA LEU A 151 8.46 -17.07 -16.93
C LEU A 151 7.36 -16.14 -17.43
N LEU A 152 7.68 -15.19 -18.30
CA LEU A 152 6.73 -14.25 -18.88
C LEU A 152 5.92 -14.91 -20.02
N ASP A 153 4.69 -14.48 -20.17
CA ASP A 153 3.88 -14.87 -21.33
C ASP A 153 4.52 -14.38 -22.63
N LEU A 154 4.45 -15.20 -23.67
CA LEU A 154 5.07 -14.91 -24.96
C LEU A 154 4.49 -13.67 -25.64
N SER A 155 3.22 -13.36 -25.40
CA SER A 155 2.58 -12.16 -25.94
C SER A 155 3.23 -10.90 -25.44
N VAL A 156 3.67 -10.87 -24.18
CA VAL A 156 4.38 -9.74 -23.56
C VAL A 156 5.70 -9.49 -24.28
N ILE A 157 6.50 -10.56 -24.49
CA ILE A 157 7.80 -10.45 -25.16
C ILE A 157 7.64 -10.00 -26.63
N ARG A 158 6.60 -10.47 -27.30
CA ARG A 158 6.30 -10.11 -28.69
C ARG A 158 5.79 -8.69 -28.86
N ASN A 159 4.98 -8.21 -27.90
CA ASN A 159 4.36 -6.89 -27.97
C ASN A 159 5.29 -5.74 -27.53
N THR A 160 6.43 -6.03 -26.90
CA THR A 160 7.41 -5.00 -26.56
C THR A 160 8.21 -4.58 -27.80
N ASN A 161 8.23 -3.27 -28.10
CA ASN A 161 8.94 -2.71 -29.25
C ASN A 161 10.45 -2.63 -29.02
N THR A 162 10.85 -2.15 -27.83
CA THR A 162 12.26 -2.01 -27.43
C THR A 162 12.64 -3.12 -26.47
N LYS A 163 13.79 -3.74 -26.69
CA LYS A 163 14.35 -4.78 -25.82
C LYS A 163 15.74 -4.36 -25.35
N ILE A 164 15.96 -4.38 -24.05
CA ILE A 164 17.25 -4.10 -23.39
C ILE A 164 17.64 -5.36 -22.64
N ILE A 165 18.56 -6.14 -23.21
CA ILE A 165 18.94 -7.44 -22.70
C ILE A 165 20.28 -7.33 -22.01
N MET A 166 20.27 -7.45 -20.69
CA MET A 166 21.47 -7.54 -19.86
C MET A 166 22.01 -8.98 -19.86
N ARG A 167 23.05 -9.27 -19.08
CA ARG A 167 23.59 -10.62 -18.97
C ARG A 167 22.53 -11.62 -18.46
N LEU A 168 22.29 -12.66 -19.23
CA LEU A 168 21.37 -13.76 -18.88
C LEU A 168 22.15 -15.10 -18.83
N PRO A 169 22.23 -15.75 -17.66
CA PRO A 169 22.95 -17.01 -17.50
C PRO A 169 22.20 -18.24 -18.05
N ASP A 170 20.87 -18.26 -18.02
CA ASP A 170 20.06 -19.37 -18.49
C ASP A 170 20.02 -19.43 -20.04
N TRP A 171 20.13 -20.63 -20.60
CA TRP A 171 20.11 -20.81 -22.05
C TRP A 171 18.74 -20.56 -22.68
N SER A 172 17.68 -21.09 -22.05
CA SER A 172 16.33 -20.97 -22.59
C SER A 172 15.85 -19.51 -22.60
N ASP A 173 16.22 -18.75 -21.57
CA ASP A 173 15.95 -17.33 -21.47
C ASP A 173 16.69 -16.55 -22.56
N ARG A 174 17.99 -16.83 -22.76
CA ARG A 174 18.78 -16.19 -23.82
C ARG A 174 18.22 -16.48 -25.21
N GLU A 175 17.90 -17.73 -25.48
CA GLU A 175 17.33 -18.14 -26.78
C GLU A 175 16.01 -17.40 -27.04
N LEU A 176 15.12 -17.35 -26.06
CA LEU A 176 13.82 -16.71 -26.15
C LEU A 176 13.93 -15.21 -26.46
N VAL A 177 14.65 -14.47 -25.63
CA VAL A 177 14.75 -13.01 -25.81
C VAL A 177 15.70 -12.63 -26.94
N GLY A 178 16.75 -13.40 -27.16
CA GLY A 178 17.71 -13.17 -28.23
C GLY A 178 17.08 -13.31 -29.62
N LYS A 179 16.31 -14.38 -29.84
CA LYS A 179 15.55 -14.54 -31.07
C LYS A 179 14.51 -13.43 -31.27
N SER A 180 13.86 -12.98 -30.18
CA SER A 180 12.92 -11.87 -30.25
C SER A 180 13.57 -10.51 -30.53
N ALA A 181 14.88 -10.39 -30.29
CA ALA A 181 15.69 -9.20 -30.55
C ALA A 181 16.57 -9.32 -31.82
N ASN A 182 16.25 -10.26 -32.69
CA ASN A 182 16.98 -10.48 -33.95
C ASN A 182 18.48 -10.77 -33.79
N LEU A 183 18.87 -11.42 -32.66
CA LEU A 183 20.24 -11.90 -32.43
C LEU A 183 20.47 -13.23 -33.16
N ASN A 184 21.64 -13.42 -33.74
CA ASN A 184 22.08 -14.71 -34.26
C ASN A 184 22.58 -15.64 -33.11
N ASP A 185 22.81 -16.92 -33.42
CA ASP A 185 23.16 -17.92 -32.41
C ASP A 185 24.44 -17.59 -31.64
N ASP A 186 25.46 -17.05 -32.31
CA ASP A 186 26.73 -16.64 -31.67
C ASP A 186 26.52 -15.45 -30.71
N GLN A 187 25.70 -14.49 -31.10
CA GLN A 187 25.33 -13.34 -30.26
C GLN A 187 24.49 -13.77 -29.05
N ILE A 188 23.60 -14.76 -29.22
CA ILE A 188 22.84 -15.36 -28.11
C ILE A 188 23.77 -16.02 -27.08
N LEU A 189 24.82 -16.70 -27.53
CA LEU A 189 25.83 -17.28 -26.64
C LEU A 189 26.57 -16.20 -25.85
N GLU A 190 26.90 -15.08 -26.49
CA GLU A 190 27.63 -13.97 -25.86
C GLU A 190 26.79 -13.26 -24.77
N LEU A 191 25.46 -13.31 -24.82
CA LEU A 191 24.60 -12.75 -23.75
C LEU A 191 24.93 -13.31 -22.35
N ALA A 192 25.43 -14.55 -22.26
CA ALA A 192 25.85 -15.15 -20.98
C ALA A 192 27.10 -14.47 -20.39
N ARG A 193 27.90 -13.83 -21.22
CA ARG A 193 29.22 -13.29 -20.88
C ARG A 193 29.27 -11.79 -20.81
N LEU A 194 28.15 -11.10 -21.08
CA LEU A 194 28.11 -9.64 -21.06
C LEU A 194 28.66 -9.10 -19.73
N PRO A 195 29.58 -8.13 -19.77
CA PRO A 195 30.03 -7.46 -18.57
C PRO A 195 28.91 -6.70 -17.87
N LYS A 196 29.08 -6.45 -16.58
CA LYS A 196 28.12 -5.62 -15.81
C LYS A 196 27.99 -4.23 -16.45
N GLY A 197 26.77 -3.77 -16.63
CA GLY A 197 26.45 -2.49 -17.25
C GLY A 197 26.53 -2.50 -18.79
N VAL A 198 26.67 -3.67 -19.43
CA VAL A 198 26.57 -3.80 -20.89
C VAL A 198 25.26 -4.50 -21.23
N ALA A 199 24.56 -3.99 -22.22
CA ALA A 199 23.29 -4.53 -22.72
C ALA A 199 23.31 -4.67 -24.25
N ALA A 200 22.62 -5.68 -24.77
CA ALA A 200 22.19 -5.73 -26.15
C ALA A 200 20.83 -5.01 -26.25
N VAL A 201 20.78 -3.97 -27.06
CA VAL A 201 19.57 -3.15 -27.24
C VAL A 201 19.06 -3.36 -28.66
N TYR A 202 17.78 -3.60 -28.80
CA TYR A 202 17.09 -3.77 -30.07
C TYR A 202 15.76 -3.04 -30.06
N GLN A 203 15.43 -2.45 -31.17
CA GLN A 203 14.14 -1.84 -31.45
C GLN A 203 13.62 -2.36 -32.79
N ASN A 204 12.31 -2.59 -32.93
CA ASN A 204 11.73 -3.22 -34.09
C ASN A 204 12.04 -2.53 -35.43
N GLU A 205 12.34 -1.23 -35.40
CA GLU A 205 12.73 -0.46 -36.60
C GLU A 205 14.23 -0.58 -36.95
N TRP A 206 15.02 -1.23 -36.09
CA TRP A 206 16.45 -1.39 -36.32
C TRP A 206 16.74 -2.65 -37.12
N ILE A 207 17.74 -2.56 -38.00
CA ILE A 207 18.15 -3.70 -38.83
C ILE A 207 18.79 -4.79 -37.95
N GLN A 208 19.57 -4.39 -36.93
CA GLN A 208 20.26 -5.30 -36.02
C GLN A 208 20.40 -4.70 -34.63
N PRO A 209 20.54 -5.55 -33.60
CA PRO A 209 20.77 -5.10 -32.23
C PRO A 209 22.16 -4.44 -32.08
N VAL A 210 22.24 -3.56 -31.08
CA VAL A 210 23.46 -2.81 -30.76
C VAL A 210 23.93 -3.11 -29.35
N LEU A 211 25.22 -3.29 -29.10
CA LEU A 211 25.77 -3.35 -27.75
C LEU A 211 25.94 -1.94 -27.21
N CYS A 212 25.34 -1.70 -26.04
CA CYS A 212 25.41 -0.44 -25.33
C CYS A 212 26.04 -0.63 -23.96
N LYS A 213 26.97 0.24 -23.59
CA LYS A 213 27.45 0.37 -22.22
C LYS A 213 26.54 1.40 -21.52
N VAL A 214 25.90 0.98 -20.46
CA VAL A 214 25.06 1.86 -19.65
C VAL A 214 25.96 2.59 -18.65
N ASP A 215 25.85 3.89 -18.59
CA ASP A 215 26.57 4.68 -17.61
C ASP A 215 26.09 4.35 -16.19
N LYS A 216 27.05 4.30 -15.26
CA LYS A 216 26.69 4.11 -13.86
C LYS A 216 25.99 5.38 -13.36
N PHE A 217 24.79 5.24 -12.84
CA PHE A 217 24.14 6.32 -12.14
C PHE A 217 24.98 6.70 -10.91
N ASP A 218 25.31 7.96 -10.80
CA ASP A 218 26.01 8.51 -9.65
C ASP A 218 24.95 9.08 -8.70
N ASP A 219 24.68 8.34 -7.64
CA ASP A 219 23.77 8.73 -6.56
C ASP A 219 24.44 9.67 -5.55
N GLY A 220 25.64 10.18 -5.85
CA GLY A 220 26.41 11.04 -4.96
C GLY A 220 26.89 10.35 -3.70
N GLY A 221 26.76 9.01 -3.62
CA GLY A 221 27.11 8.21 -2.44
C GLY A 221 26.10 8.36 -1.30
N GLU A 222 24.98 9.04 -1.53
CA GLU A 222 23.88 9.04 -0.58
C GLU A 222 23.26 7.65 -0.54
N VAL A 223 23.52 6.93 0.54
CA VAL A 223 22.76 5.72 0.87
C VAL A 223 21.34 6.19 1.12
N TYR A 224 20.38 5.71 0.31
CA TYR A 224 18.98 5.93 0.59
C TYR A 224 18.69 5.43 2.01
N GLN A 225 18.62 6.37 2.94
CA GLN A 225 18.07 6.11 4.25
C GLN A 225 16.57 6.26 4.09
N TYR A 226 15.85 5.16 4.29
CA TYR A 226 14.41 5.24 4.47
C TYR A 226 14.16 6.21 5.62
N ARG A 227 13.86 7.45 5.26
CA ARG A 227 13.37 8.42 6.23
C ARG A 227 11.95 8.01 6.52
N GLU A 228 11.72 7.48 7.70
CA GLU A 228 10.37 7.35 8.27
C GLU A 228 9.71 8.74 8.44
N GLU A 229 10.48 9.77 8.31
CA GLU A 229 10.08 11.16 8.31
C GLU A 229 9.89 11.64 6.86
N LEU A 230 8.66 11.51 6.36
CA LEU A 230 8.17 12.61 5.54
C LEU A 230 8.29 13.85 6.43
N GLU A 231 9.26 14.71 6.16
CA GLU A 231 9.18 16.12 6.54
C GLU A 231 7.98 16.72 5.75
N ILE A 232 6.79 16.35 6.15
CA ILE A 232 5.61 17.15 5.92
C ILE A 232 5.90 18.39 6.74
N GLU A 233 5.87 19.55 6.10
CA GLU A 233 5.91 20.85 6.78
C GLU A 233 5.04 20.73 8.03
N SER A 234 5.70 20.58 9.20
CA SER A 234 5.10 20.11 10.45
C SER A 234 4.32 21.19 11.19
N SER A 235 3.83 22.21 10.49
CA SER A 235 3.14 23.32 11.15
C SER A 235 1.69 23.03 11.53
N SER A 236 1.04 22.02 10.96
CA SER A 236 -0.39 21.75 11.23
C SER A 236 -0.68 20.46 12.02
N ALA A 237 0.23 19.49 12.05
CA ALA A 237 -0.05 18.20 12.70
C ALA A 237 -0.32 18.27 14.21
N PRO A 238 0.42 19.03 15.05
CA PRO A 238 0.15 19.11 16.48
C PRO A 238 -1.22 19.73 16.79
N GLU A 239 -1.61 20.76 16.05
CA GLU A 239 -2.91 21.43 16.19
C GLU A 239 -4.06 20.52 15.76
N LEU A 240 -3.88 19.79 14.65
CA LEU A 240 -4.80 18.79 14.16
C LEU A 240 -5.05 17.69 15.20
N TYR A 241 -3.97 17.11 15.74
CA TYR A 241 -4.06 16.04 16.74
C TYR A 241 -4.73 16.53 18.03
N LEU A 242 -4.45 17.75 18.45
CA LEU A 242 -5.10 18.34 19.60
C LEU A 242 -6.59 18.57 19.38
N THR A 243 -6.99 19.05 18.19
CA THR A 243 -8.39 19.26 17.83
C THR A 243 -9.17 17.95 17.82
N ILE A 244 -8.62 16.92 17.19
CA ILE A 244 -9.24 15.59 17.17
C ILE A 244 -9.28 14.98 18.57
N SER A 245 -8.23 15.13 19.38
CA SER A 245 -8.20 14.61 20.74
C SER A 245 -9.24 15.29 21.63
N LYS A 246 -9.48 16.61 21.47
CA LYS A 246 -10.57 17.33 22.17
C LYS A 246 -11.93 16.74 21.82
N PHE A 247 -12.19 16.46 20.53
CA PHE A 247 -13.42 15.84 20.09
C PHE A 247 -13.56 14.41 20.65
N LEU A 248 -12.57 13.56 20.46
CA LEU A 248 -12.60 12.16 20.89
C LEU A 248 -12.76 12.01 22.39
N THR A 249 -12.32 12.97 23.17
CA THR A 249 -12.44 12.99 24.64
C THR A 249 -13.65 13.78 25.16
N GLY A 250 -14.57 14.18 24.28
CA GLY A 250 -15.82 14.86 24.66
C GLY A 250 -15.66 16.31 25.12
N ASN A 251 -14.51 16.96 24.79
CA ASN A 251 -14.26 18.36 25.15
C ASN A 251 -14.57 19.34 24.02
N GLN A 252 -15.03 18.84 22.89
CA GLN A 252 -15.45 19.61 21.71
C GLN A 252 -16.55 18.88 20.97
N THR A 253 -17.53 19.63 20.42
CA THR A 253 -18.62 19.06 19.62
C THR A 253 -18.27 19.10 18.14
N ILE A 254 -18.96 18.28 17.34
CA ILE A 254 -18.75 18.19 15.88
C ILE A 254 -19.06 19.51 15.17
N GLU A 255 -20.02 20.28 15.68
CA GLU A 255 -20.42 21.58 15.13
C GLU A 255 -19.34 22.66 15.23
N GLN A 256 -18.34 22.44 16.10
CA GLN A 256 -17.20 23.32 16.31
C GLN A 256 -15.99 22.95 15.46
N ILE A 257 -16.14 21.95 14.58
CA ILE A 257 -15.06 21.35 13.81
C ILE A 257 -15.35 21.52 12.31
N ASP A 258 -14.37 22.01 11.57
CA ASP A 258 -14.40 22.00 10.10
C ASP A 258 -13.98 20.60 9.61
N LEU A 259 -14.98 19.77 9.31
CA LEU A 259 -14.76 18.38 8.90
C LEU A 259 -13.98 18.25 7.59
N GLU A 260 -14.25 19.11 6.60
CA GLU A 260 -13.57 19.06 5.30
C GLU A 260 -12.09 19.38 5.47
N LYS A 261 -11.78 20.39 6.26
CA LYS A 261 -10.39 20.74 6.58
C LYS A 261 -9.68 19.65 7.36
N ILE A 262 -10.31 19.08 8.39
CA ILE A 262 -9.73 17.99 9.18
C ILE A 262 -9.48 16.76 8.32
N GLU A 263 -10.41 16.39 7.43
CA GLU A 263 -10.24 15.27 6.52
C GLU A 263 -9.02 15.47 5.60
N GLN A 264 -8.88 16.64 4.98
CA GLN A 264 -7.73 16.98 4.15
C GLN A 264 -6.40 16.95 4.93
N ASP A 265 -6.39 17.49 6.16
CA ASP A 265 -5.19 17.56 6.99
C ASP A 265 -4.82 16.17 7.55
N LEU A 266 -5.80 15.31 7.85
CA LEU A 266 -5.56 13.92 8.26
C LEU A 266 -4.85 13.10 7.18
N PHE A 267 -5.22 13.27 5.90
CA PHE A 267 -4.55 12.58 4.81
C PHE A 267 -3.10 13.04 4.58
N LYS A 268 -2.76 14.25 5.05
CA LYS A 268 -1.39 14.77 5.01
C LYS A 268 -0.58 14.44 6.27
N ALA A 269 -1.25 14.00 7.34
CA ALA A 269 -0.60 13.75 8.62
C ALA A 269 0.22 12.45 8.61
N PRO A 270 1.38 12.39 9.30
CA PRO A 270 2.24 11.22 9.35
C PRO A 270 1.69 10.13 10.30
N ILE A 271 0.47 9.67 10.05
CA ILE A 271 -0.22 8.62 10.80
C ILE A 271 -0.69 7.50 9.88
N SER A 272 -0.91 6.32 10.45
CA SER A 272 -1.34 5.17 9.65
C SER A 272 -2.74 5.37 9.05
N GLY A 273 -2.97 4.88 7.82
CA GLY A 273 -4.29 4.90 7.19
C GLY A 273 -5.38 4.26 8.05
N LYS A 274 -5.05 3.24 8.86
CA LYS A 274 -5.95 2.66 9.85
C LYS A 274 -6.41 3.69 10.88
N THR A 275 -5.49 4.51 11.39
CA THR A 275 -5.81 5.56 12.37
C THR A 275 -6.68 6.63 11.72
N ILE A 276 -6.38 7.05 10.49
CA ILE A 276 -7.19 8.00 9.71
C ILE A 276 -8.63 7.48 9.59
N TYR A 277 -8.79 6.24 9.12
CA TYR A 277 -10.11 5.63 8.98
C TYR A 277 -10.89 5.57 10.30
N GLN A 278 -10.24 5.17 11.40
CA GLN A 278 -10.86 5.12 12.71
C GLN A 278 -11.34 6.50 13.17
N VAL A 279 -10.53 7.53 12.95
CA VAL A 279 -10.89 8.92 13.29
C VAL A 279 -12.07 9.40 12.46
N LEU A 280 -12.02 9.23 11.14
CA LEU A 280 -13.11 9.66 10.24
C LEU A 280 -14.43 8.97 10.55
N ASN A 281 -14.41 7.68 10.85
CA ASN A 281 -15.61 6.96 11.27
C ASN A 281 -16.22 7.52 12.56
N LEU A 282 -15.39 7.91 13.53
CA LEU A 282 -15.88 8.50 14.78
C LEU A 282 -16.38 9.93 14.55
N LEU A 283 -15.74 10.73 13.71
CA LEU A 283 -16.15 12.08 13.36
C LEU A 283 -17.48 12.12 12.58
N ARG A 284 -17.78 11.09 11.81
CA ARG A 284 -19.03 10.99 11.01
C ARG A 284 -20.24 10.43 11.80
N GLN A 285 -20.05 10.00 13.05
CA GLN A 285 -21.16 9.53 13.90
C GLN A 285 -22.03 10.71 14.35
N GLN A 286 -23.34 10.61 14.14
CA GLN A 286 -24.30 11.66 14.56
C GLN A 286 -24.37 11.82 16.07
N VAL A 287 -24.18 10.72 16.82
CA VAL A 287 -24.12 10.70 18.27
C VAL A 287 -22.82 9.99 18.66
N TYR A 288 -21.92 10.72 19.31
CA TYR A 288 -20.64 10.19 19.76
C TYR A 288 -20.64 10.05 21.29
N GLU A 289 -20.48 8.82 21.76
CA GLU A 289 -20.26 8.50 23.17
C GLU A 289 -18.80 8.15 23.40
N VAL A 290 -18.18 8.80 24.41
CA VAL A 290 -16.75 8.64 24.70
C VAL A 290 -16.46 7.24 25.26
N ASP A 291 -15.78 6.41 24.47
CA ASP A 291 -15.28 5.11 24.89
C ASP A 291 -13.74 5.14 24.94
N MET A 292 -13.20 5.31 26.16
CA MET A 292 -11.76 5.43 26.38
C MET A 292 -10.97 4.22 25.84
N VAL A 293 -11.53 3.02 25.86
CA VAL A 293 -10.83 1.82 25.37
C VAL A 293 -10.68 1.84 23.85
N LYS A 294 -11.71 2.34 23.14
CA LYS A 294 -11.68 2.46 21.68
C LYS A 294 -10.81 3.60 21.18
N ILE A 295 -10.79 4.74 21.90
CA ILE A 295 -10.01 5.92 21.47
C ILE A 295 -8.55 5.88 21.91
N ALA A 296 -8.20 5.10 22.93
CA ALA A 296 -6.85 4.98 23.45
C ALA A 296 -5.79 4.64 22.39
N PRO A 297 -5.99 3.67 21.46
CA PRO A 297 -5.05 3.41 20.38
C PRO A 297 -4.87 4.60 19.44
N ILE A 298 -5.96 5.33 19.14
CA ILE A 298 -5.93 6.49 18.24
C ILE A 298 -5.10 7.61 18.86
N ILE A 299 -5.41 7.99 20.11
CA ILE A 299 -4.68 9.03 20.83
C ILE A 299 -3.20 8.65 21.02
N SER A 300 -2.91 7.39 21.27
CA SER A 300 -1.53 6.90 21.39
C SER A 300 -0.74 6.99 20.08
N ASN A 301 -1.40 6.86 18.94
CA ASN A 301 -0.78 7.07 17.63
C ASN A 301 -0.52 8.55 17.33
N PHE A 302 -1.31 9.46 17.90
CA PHE A 302 -1.03 10.90 17.80
C PHE A 302 0.14 11.34 18.69
N TYR A 303 0.31 10.68 19.84
CA TYR A 303 1.32 11.03 20.83
C TYR A 303 2.18 9.82 21.24
N PRO A 304 2.96 9.24 20.32
CA PRO A 304 3.73 8.02 20.59
C PRO A 304 4.80 8.23 21.67
N SER A 305 5.36 9.44 21.79
CA SER A 305 6.33 9.77 22.84
C SER A 305 5.74 9.65 24.24
N LEU A 306 4.46 10.04 24.43
CA LEU A 306 3.77 9.92 25.72
C LEU A 306 3.58 8.44 26.10
N LEU A 307 3.19 7.59 25.16
CA LEU A 307 3.04 6.16 25.40
C LEU A 307 4.38 5.50 25.74
N ASN A 308 5.44 5.86 25.03
CA ASN A 308 6.79 5.37 25.31
C ASN A 308 7.26 5.81 26.70
N LYS A 309 6.99 7.04 27.08
CA LYS A 309 7.31 7.54 28.41
C LYS A 309 6.56 6.80 29.51
N ALA A 310 5.27 6.52 29.29
CA ALA A 310 4.46 5.72 30.20
C ALA A 310 5.02 4.29 30.36
N ARG A 311 5.41 3.65 29.28
CA ARG A 311 6.05 2.31 29.29
C ARG A 311 7.37 2.30 30.03
N GLU A 312 8.20 3.32 29.86
CA GLU A 312 9.49 3.45 30.58
C GLU A 312 9.29 3.62 32.08
N ALA A 313 8.34 4.47 32.47
CA ALA A 313 8.04 4.72 33.87
C ALA A 313 7.45 3.48 34.56
N GLU A 314 6.57 2.74 33.88
CA GLU A 314 6.02 1.47 34.41
C GLU A 314 7.12 0.41 34.59
N LYS A 315 8.05 0.26 33.64
CA LYS A 315 9.19 -0.66 33.75
C LYS A 315 10.11 -0.36 34.94
N LYS A 316 10.18 0.90 35.37
CA LYS A 316 10.95 1.35 36.55
C LYS A 316 10.21 1.12 37.88
N ASN A 317 9.01 0.52 37.84
CA ASN A 317 8.13 0.36 39.02
C ASN A 317 7.89 1.70 39.76
N SER A 318 7.78 2.80 39.04
CA SER A 318 7.48 4.12 39.60
C SER A 318 6.06 4.13 40.19
N ASP A 319 5.84 4.92 41.21
CA ASP A 319 4.48 5.11 41.71
C ASP A 319 3.58 5.82 40.66
N LYS A 320 2.27 5.69 40.77
CA LYS A 320 1.34 6.19 39.76
C LYS A 320 1.37 7.74 39.63
N LYS A 321 1.75 8.47 40.70
CA LYS A 321 1.91 9.93 40.65
C LYS A 321 3.16 10.31 39.86
N SER A 322 4.25 9.59 40.07
CA SER A 322 5.49 9.79 39.31
C SER A 322 5.30 9.53 37.85
N ILE A 323 4.59 8.45 37.50
CA ILE A 323 4.23 8.12 36.08
C ILE A 323 3.45 9.29 35.47
N THR A 324 2.42 9.81 36.16
CA THR A 324 1.65 10.97 35.71
C THR A 324 2.52 12.20 35.51
N SER A 325 3.40 12.50 36.45
CA SER A 325 4.31 13.65 36.36
C SER A 325 5.24 13.53 35.13
N ASP A 326 5.79 12.35 34.90
CA ASP A 326 6.65 12.08 33.74
C ASP A 326 5.91 12.28 32.42
N ILE A 327 4.66 11.79 32.31
CA ILE A 327 3.84 11.97 31.13
C ILE A 327 3.44 13.44 30.94
N VAL A 328 3.10 14.18 32.03
CA VAL A 328 2.77 15.60 31.94
C VAL A 328 3.96 16.42 31.49
N ASN A 329 5.16 16.10 31.96
CA ASN A 329 6.39 16.78 31.53
C ASN A 329 6.65 16.55 30.04
N GLU A 330 6.42 15.35 29.56
CA GLU A 330 6.56 15.03 28.14
C GLU A 330 5.44 15.68 27.30
N PHE A 331 4.19 15.67 27.79
CA PHE A 331 3.06 16.34 27.16
C PHE A 331 3.34 17.82 26.88
N ASN A 332 3.88 18.52 27.85
CA ASN A 332 4.20 19.97 27.73
C ASN A 332 5.30 20.26 26.70
N LYS A 333 6.07 19.25 26.26
CA LYS A 333 7.07 19.40 25.18
C LYS A 333 6.46 19.16 23.78
N VAL A 334 5.45 18.27 23.71
CA VAL A 334 4.92 17.77 22.44
C VAL A 334 3.68 18.52 22.00
N VAL A 335 2.88 19.01 22.97
CA VAL A 335 1.62 19.70 22.68
C VAL A 335 1.82 21.20 22.81
N GLU A 336 1.81 21.89 21.70
CA GLU A 336 1.90 23.35 21.62
C GLU A 336 0.51 23.99 21.78
N GLY A 337 0.42 25.09 22.51
CA GLY A 337 -0.79 25.89 22.63
C GLY A 337 -1.56 25.73 23.96
N PRO A 338 -2.61 26.53 24.17
CA PRO A 338 -3.39 26.51 25.40
C PRO A 338 -4.27 25.25 25.47
N VAL A 339 -3.99 24.41 26.45
CA VAL A 339 -4.75 23.18 26.74
C VAL A 339 -5.32 23.27 28.14
N THR A 340 -6.64 23.06 28.26
CA THR A 340 -7.29 23.01 29.57
C THR A 340 -6.81 21.79 30.36
N GLN A 341 -6.82 21.88 31.68
CA GLN A 341 -6.44 20.78 32.58
C GLN A 341 -7.27 19.51 32.26
N GLN A 342 -8.55 19.67 31.96
CA GLN A 342 -9.44 18.54 31.62
C GLN A 342 -9.02 17.81 30.34
N VAL A 343 -8.70 18.53 29.27
CA VAL A 343 -8.23 17.93 27.99
C VAL A 343 -6.93 17.17 28.20
N ARG A 344 -5.99 17.76 28.95
CA ARG A 344 -4.70 17.12 29.28
C ARG A 344 -4.93 15.81 30.03
N LEU A 345 -5.76 15.83 31.08
CA LEU A 345 -6.07 14.62 31.86
C LEU A 345 -6.73 13.52 31.01
N ASN A 346 -7.64 13.90 30.13
CA ASN A 346 -8.32 12.94 29.27
C ASN A 346 -7.34 12.29 28.27
N ILE A 347 -6.39 13.07 27.72
CA ILE A 347 -5.33 12.51 26.84
C ILE A 347 -4.43 11.56 27.65
N ILE A 348 -3.99 11.94 28.83
CA ILE A 348 -3.17 11.08 29.71
C ILE A 348 -3.94 9.82 30.08
N GLN A 349 -5.22 9.92 30.41
CA GLN A 349 -6.07 8.77 30.69
C GLN A 349 -6.15 7.82 29.49
N ALA A 350 -6.26 8.34 28.26
CA ALA A 350 -6.27 7.53 27.06
C ALA A 350 -4.91 6.80 26.87
N ILE A 351 -3.79 7.48 27.07
CA ILE A 351 -2.45 6.88 27.03
C ILE A 351 -2.30 5.75 28.06
N LEU A 352 -2.73 5.97 29.28
CA LEU A 352 -2.67 4.94 30.34
C LEU A 352 -3.67 3.81 30.11
N THR A 353 -4.83 4.10 29.51
CA THR A 353 -5.77 3.07 29.08
C THR A 353 -5.14 2.19 28.00
N GLN A 354 -4.42 2.78 27.05
CA GLN A 354 -3.69 2.02 26.04
C GLN A 354 -2.65 1.09 26.72
N LEU A 355 -1.85 1.62 27.62
CA LEU A 355 -0.83 0.83 28.31
C LEU A 355 -1.43 -0.28 29.18
N TYR A 356 -2.31 0.08 30.11
CA TYR A 356 -2.78 -0.88 31.13
C TYR A 356 -3.86 -1.82 30.61
N VAL A 357 -4.85 -1.31 29.88
CA VAL A 357 -5.99 -2.13 29.42
C VAL A 357 -5.66 -2.88 28.13
N ASN A 358 -5.15 -2.17 27.12
CA ASN A 358 -4.96 -2.74 25.80
C ASN A 358 -3.68 -3.58 25.68
N GLU A 359 -2.57 -3.14 26.28
CA GLU A 359 -1.27 -3.83 26.18
C GLU A 359 -1.04 -4.82 27.33
N LEU A 360 -1.07 -4.36 28.57
CA LEU A 360 -0.74 -5.16 29.74
C LEU A 360 -1.91 -6.02 30.27
N LYS A 361 -3.13 -5.78 29.79
CA LYS A 361 -4.36 -6.46 30.24
C LYS A 361 -4.58 -6.37 31.77
N ASN A 362 -4.17 -5.25 32.36
CA ASN A 362 -4.22 -5.02 33.81
C ASN A 362 -5.11 -3.81 34.15
N ASN A 363 -6.41 -4.03 34.20
CA ASN A 363 -7.40 -3.00 34.51
C ASN A 363 -7.22 -2.45 35.94
N ALA A 364 -6.71 -3.27 36.88
CA ALA A 364 -6.53 -2.83 38.27
C ALA A 364 -5.52 -1.67 38.40
N SER A 365 -4.46 -1.69 37.62
CA SER A 365 -3.48 -0.59 37.60
C SER A 365 -4.06 0.75 37.08
N LEU A 366 -5.02 0.72 36.17
CA LEU A 366 -5.73 1.93 35.72
C LEU A 366 -6.66 2.47 36.81
N GLU A 367 -7.37 1.58 37.51
CA GLU A 367 -8.22 1.98 38.64
C GLU A 367 -7.42 2.52 39.83
N GLU A 368 -6.28 1.90 40.14
CA GLU A 368 -5.34 2.41 41.14
C GLU A 368 -4.85 3.80 40.79
N TRP A 369 -4.48 4.05 39.52
CA TRP A 369 -4.09 5.36 39.02
C TRP A 369 -5.20 6.41 39.22
N ARG A 370 -6.46 6.03 38.90
CA ARG A 370 -7.64 6.91 39.11
C ARG A 370 -7.85 7.26 40.55
N GLN A 371 -7.63 6.30 41.47
CA GLN A 371 -7.82 6.49 42.92
C GLN A 371 -6.68 7.31 43.57
N GLN A 372 -5.45 7.15 43.08
CA GLN A 372 -4.27 7.82 43.65
C GLN A 372 -4.02 9.25 43.14
N GLY A 373 -4.91 9.78 42.32
CA GLY A 373 -4.87 11.18 41.90
C GLY A 373 -4.48 11.38 40.46
N GLY A 374 -4.88 10.49 39.57
CA GLY A 374 -4.89 10.75 38.11
C GLY A 374 -5.76 11.95 37.73
N LEU A 375 -6.35 12.58 38.70
CA LEU A 375 -7.22 13.77 38.60
C LEU A 375 -6.58 15.03 39.21
N LEU A 376 -5.29 15.16 39.17
CA LEU A 376 -4.61 16.41 39.59
C LEU A 376 -4.86 17.57 38.66
#